data_4ddd87f7a67c86dc386807906e87f1d6
#
_entry.id   4ddd87f7a67c86dc386807906e87f1d6
#
_cell.length_a   1.000
_cell.length_b   1.000
_cell.length_c   1.000
_cell.angle_alpha   90.00
_cell.angle_beta   90.00
_cell.angle_gamma   90.00
#
_symmetry.space_group_name_H-M   'P 1'
#
loop_
_entity.id
_entity.type
_entity.pdbx_description
1 polymer ?
#
loop_
_entity_poly.entity_id
_entity_poly.type
_entity_poly.pdbx_seq_one_letter_code
_entity_poly.pdbx_strand_id
1 'polypeptide(L)'
;MKKWKQFLTEAKHKPKAIFMAGGPGSGKTTLLRNIGALDGEFSVINADDEFEPMLKAAGLPLDLDHPEREIRSQQGKLFVQAQRLAKEKTRALVGDKKNIIIDGTAGSLQNVRKAKERLEDAGYDTAMIYVDVPLEVSLARNVERGKMGGRKVKPERAEKSWQAVNKNKGAYQSLFGNDFIYFDGASENKENEVANVANTYKRFIAS
;
A
#
# COMPACT_ATOMS: atom_id res chain seq x y z
N MET A 1 -45.10 9.92 -9.72
CA MET A 1 -44.41 8.64 -10.07
C MET A 1 -42.95 8.78 -10.53
N LYS A 2 -42.34 9.98 -10.65
CA LYS A 2 -40.94 10.15 -11.05
C LYS A 2 -39.91 10.08 -9.90
N LYS A 3 -40.31 10.30 -8.64
CA LYS A 3 -39.39 10.30 -7.47
C LYS A 3 -38.92 8.90 -7.00
N TRP A 4 -39.69 7.84 -7.21
CA TRP A 4 -39.34 6.48 -6.80
C TRP A 4 -38.32 5.79 -7.73
N LYS A 5 -38.26 6.17 -9.01
CA LYS A 5 -37.23 5.64 -9.94
C LYS A 5 -35.84 6.18 -9.66
N GLN A 6 -35.71 7.35 -9.06
CA GLN A 6 -34.42 7.95 -8.70
C GLN A 6 -33.83 7.29 -7.45
N PHE A 7 -34.63 6.73 -6.56
CA PHE A 7 -34.20 5.97 -5.38
C PHE A 7 -33.74 4.53 -5.70
N LEU A 8 -34.17 3.98 -6.84
CA LEU A 8 -33.80 2.60 -7.24
C LEU A 8 -32.56 2.53 -8.15
N THR A 9 -32.01 3.65 -8.60
CA THR A 9 -30.83 3.71 -9.47
C THR A 9 -29.54 4.05 -8.74
N GLU A 10 -29.60 4.37 -7.46
CA GLU A 10 -28.44 4.39 -6.59
C GLU A 10 -28.33 3.04 -5.83
N ALA A 11 -28.02 1.97 -6.53
CA ALA A 11 -27.24 0.92 -5.93
C ALA A 11 -25.91 1.61 -5.55
N LYS A 12 -25.82 2.11 -4.30
CA LYS A 12 -24.60 2.73 -3.78
C LYS A 12 -23.52 1.68 -3.89
N HIS A 13 -22.69 1.78 -4.94
CA HIS A 13 -21.49 0.99 -5.01
C HIS A 13 -20.77 1.18 -3.68
N LYS A 14 -20.53 0.10 -2.96
CA LYS A 14 -19.79 0.16 -1.71
C LYS A 14 -18.41 0.73 -2.01
N PRO A 15 -17.90 1.64 -1.18
CA PRO A 15 -16.56 2.15 -1.37
C PRO A 15 -15.55 0.99 -1.25
N LYS A 16 -14.48 1.07 -2.00
CA LYS A 16 -13.47 0.02 -2.09
C LYS A 16 -12.20 0.41 -1.33
N ALA A 17 -11.63 -0.53 -0.62
CA ALA A 17 -10.34 -0.36 0.05
C ALA A 17 -9.37 -1.47 -0.35
N ILE A 18 -8.22 -1.09 -0.91
CA ILE A 18 -7.19 -2.02 -1.36
C ILE A 18 -5.98 -1.91 -0.46
N PHE A 19 -5.56 -3.01 0.10
CA PHE A 19 -4.32 -3.14 0.86
C PHE A 19 -3.19 -3.57 -0.07
N MET A 20 -2.10 -2.82 -0.08
CA MET A 20 -0.87 -3.27 -0.72
C MET A 20 -0.03 -4.09 0.26
N ALA A 21 0.51 -5.20 -0.20
CA ALA A 21 1.47 -6.00 0.54
C ALA A 21 2.71 -6.30 -0.31
N GLY A 22 3.87 -6.31 0.31
CA GLY A 22 5.16 -6.57 -0.36
C GLY A 22 6.29 -5.79 0.28
N GLY A 23 7.49 -6.34 0.26
CA GLY A 23 8.70 -5.75 0.86
C GLY A 23 9.10 -4.40 0.23
N PRO A 24 10.04 -3.67 0.86
CA PRO A 24 10.65 -2.49 0.25
C PRO A 24 11.33 -2.87 -1.08
N GLY A 25 11.06 -2.13 -2.15
CA GLY A 25 11.61 -2.45 -3.48
C GLY A 25 10.84 -3.53 -4.26
N SER A 26 9.71 -4.06 -3.74
CA SER A 26 8.93 -5.08 -4.46
C SER A 26 8.26 -4.56 -5.74
N GLY A 27 8.08 -3.24 -5.89
CA GLY A 27 7.47 -2.66 -7.10
C GLY A 27 5.97 -2.36 -6.98
N LYS A 28 5.41 -2.26 -5.76
CA LYS A 28 3.99 -1.95 -5.51
C LYS A 28 3.48 -0.77 -6.30
N THR A 29 4.14 0.38 -6.19
CA THR A 29 3.74 1.61 -6.89
C THR A 29 3.80 1.48 -8.41
N THR A 30 4.79 0.74 -8.93
CA THR A 30 4.90 0.44 -10.36
C THR A 30 3.72 -0.42 -10.82
N LEU A 31 3.36 -1.45 -10.05
CA LEU A 31 2.21 -2.29 -10.35
C LEU A 31 0.91 -1.48 -10.35
N LEU A 32 0.67 -0.66 -9.31
CA LEU A 32 -0.52 0.21 -9.23
C LEU A 32 -0.65 1.12 -10.46
N ARG A 33 0.47 1.68 -10.94
CA ARG A 33 0.48 2.50 -12.16
C ARG A 33 0.13 1.67 -13.39
N ASN A 34 0.73 0.48 -13.53
CA ASN A 34 0.54 -0.37 -14.69
C ASN A 34 -0.89 -0.94 -14.82
N ILE A 35 -1.61 -1.10 -13.70
CA ILE A 35 -3.00 -1.55 -13.71
C ILE A 35 -4.02 -0.39 -13.76
N GLY A 36 -3.57 0.87 -13.85
CA GLY A 36 -4.42 2.05 -13.90
C GLY A 36 -5.04 2.45 -12.55
N ALA A 37 -4.57 1.88 -11.43
CA ALA A 37 -5.14 2.15 -10.11
C ALA A 37 -4.78 3.54 -9.56
N LEU A 38 -3.87 4.27 -10.22
CA LEU A 38 -3.46 5.62 -9.86
C LEU A 38 -4.15 6.72 -10.71
N ASP A 39 -5.09 6.35 -11.58
CA ASP A 39 -5.72 7.27 -12.55
C ASP A 39 -6.87 8.11 -11.94
N GLY A 40 -6.89 8.24 -10.61
CA GLY A 40 -7.75 9.19 -9.88
C GLY A 40 -9.00 8.60 -9.25
N GLU A 41 -9.32 7.32 -9.47
CA GLU A 41 -10.47 6.67 -8.83
C GLU A 41 -10.22 6.38 -7.33
N PHE A 42 -8.95 6.19 -6.96
CA PHE A 42 -8.51 5.88 -5.60
C PHE A 42 -7.65 6.97 -4.99
N SER A 43 -7.86 7.25 -3.72
CA SER A 43 -6.94 8.04 -2.91
C SER A 43 -5.88 7.14 -2.29
N VAL A 44 -4.62 7.34 -2.64
CA VAL A 44 -3.50 6.58 -2.06
C VAL A 44 -3.15 7.15 -0.69
N ILE A 45 -2.99 6.25 0.27
CA ILE A 45 -2.57 6.54 1.63
C ILE A 45 -1.25 5.83 1.87
N ASN A 46 -0.18 6.60 1.92
CA ASN A 46 1.16 6.13 2.21
C ASN A 46 1.83 7.10 3.19
N ALA A 47 2.28 6.61 4.34
CA ALA A 47 2.98 7.45 5.32
C ALA A 47 4.29 8.04 4.77
N ASP A 48 4.88 7.41 3.77
CA ASP A 48 6.10 7.88 3.14
C ASP A 48 5.88 9.15 2.31
N ASP A 49 4.68 9.33 1.74
CA ASP A 49 4.31 10.53 0.98
C ASP A 49 4.27 11.78 1.86
N GLU A 50 3.96 11.62 3.15
CA GLU A 50 4.03 12.69 4.15
C GLU A 50 5.46 12.84 4.71
N PHE A 51 6.17 11.72 4.88
CA PHE A 51 7.46 11.68 5.54
C PHE A 51 8.61 12.32 4.73
N GLU A 52 8.69 12.02 3.43
CA GLU A 52 9.77 12.56 2.58
C GLU A 52 9.74 14.09 2.46
N PRO A 53 8.58 14.76 2.24
CA PRO A 53 8.50 16.22 2.30
C PRO A 53 8.90 16.79 3.66
N MET A 54 8.53 16.12 4.76
CA MET A 54 8.90 16.58 6.11
C MET A 54 10.41 16.52 6.34
N LEU A 55 11.08 15.45 5.86
CA LEU A 55 12.54 15.36 5.92
C LEU A 55 13.20 16.49 5.14
N LYS A 56 12.73 16.75 3.91
CA LYS A 56 13.24 17.83 3.06
C LYS A 56 13.04 19.20 3.69
N ALA A 57 11.85 19.47 4.24
CA ALA A 57 11.54 20.72 4.93
C ALA A 57 12.40 20.95 6.18
N ALA A 58 12.77 19.86 6.87
CA ALA A 58 13.66 19.92 8.03
C ALA A 58 15.15 19.93 7.68
N GLY A 59 15.51 19.90 6.37
CA GLY A 59 16.91 19.82 5.92
C GLY A 59 17.59 18.50 6.29
N LEU A 60 16.81 17.42 6.53
CA LEU A 60 17.32 16.12 6.92
C LEU A 60 17.52 15.21 5.69
N PRO A 61 18.55 14.35 5.71
CA PRO A 61 18.81 13.42 4.61
C PRO A 61 17.69 12.38 4.48
N LEU A 62 17.47 11.89 3.24
CA LEU A 62 16.56 10.78 2.96
C LEU A 62 17.17 9.42 3.29
N ASP A 63 18.48 9.36 3.57
CA ASP A 63 19.14 8.16 4.09
C ASP A 63 18.75 7.96 5.55
N LEU A 64 17.94 6.94 5.82
CA LEU A 64 17.51 6.57 7.16
C LEU A 64 18.55 5.75 7.94
N ASP A 65 19.73 5.55 7.33
CA ASP A 65 20.89 4.91 7.92
C ASP A 65 22.01 5.90 8.24
N HIS A 66 21.68 7.16 8.44
CA HIS A 66 22.67 8.19 8.74
C HIS A 66 23.54 7.79 9.96
N PRO A 67 24.87 8.00 9.93
CA PRO A 67 25.76 7.61 11.03
C PRO A 67 25.45 8.35 12.35
N GLU A 68 24.98 9.60 12.27
CA GLU A 68 24.69 10.41 13.44
C GLU A 68 23.37 10.00 14.11
N ARG A 69 23.45 9.66 15.40
CA ARG A 69 22.28 9.24 16.21
C ARG A 69 21.22 10.34 16.29
N GLU A 70 21.65 11.60 16.41
CA GLU A 70 20.73 12.74 16.53
C GLU A 70 19.88 12.89 15.27
N ILE A 71 20.46 12.80 14.08
CA ILE A 71 19.75 12.84 12.79
C ILE A 71 18.73 11.70 12.73
N ARG A 72 19.13 10.47 13.07
CA ARG A 72 18.20 9.33 13.12
C ARG A 72 17.04 9.53 14.11
N SER A 73 17.33 10.18 15.25
CA SER A 73 16.31 10.49 16.26
C SER A 73 15.29 11.48 15.71
N GLN A 74 15.75 12.54 15.04
CA GLN A 74 14.87 13.53 14.40
C GLN A 74 14.05 12.91 13.27
N GLN A 75 14.66 12.11 12.40
CA GLN A 75 13.97 11.34 11.38
C GLN A 75 12.87 10.44 11.98
N GLY A 76 13.16 9.76 13.10
CA GLY A 76 12.20 8.93 13.81
C GLY A 76 10.98 9.70 14.31
N LYS A 77 11.18 10.90 14.87
CA LYS A 77 10.08 11.78 15.31
C LYS A 77 9.20 12.20 14.14
N LEU A 78 9.79 12.61 13.03
CA LEU A 78 9.05 12.98 11.82
C LEU A 78 8.29 11.80 11.23
N PHE A 79 8.86 10.58 11.27
CA PHE A 79 8.16 9.38 10.81
C PHE A 79 6.89 9.09 11.63
N VAL A 80 6.96 9.22 12.96
CA VAL A 80 5.77 9.08 13.83
C VAL A 80 4.71 10.13 13.48
N GLN A 81 5.12 11.36 13.20
CA GLN A 81 4.22 12.43 12.77
C GLN A 81 3.59 12.13 11.42
N ALA A 82 4.37 11.68 10.45
CA ALA A 82 3.86 11.27 9.13
C ALA A 82 2.84 10.13 9.22
N GLN A 83 3.10 9.13 10.08
CA GLN A 83 2.13 8.06 10.34
C GLN A 83 0.81 8.58 10.95
N ARG A 84 0.89 9.60 11.81
CA ARG A 84 -0.31 10.23 12.39
C ARG A 84 -1.11 10.93 11.30
N LEU A 85 -0.46 11.73 10.44
CA LEU A 85 -1.12 12.42 9.32
C LEU A 85 -1.76 11.43 8.34
N ALA A 86 -1.08 10.34 8.00
CA ALA A 86 -1.64 9.29 7.16
C ALA A 86 -2.90 8.65 7.79
N LYS A 87 -2.93 8.47 9.12
CA LYS A 87 -4.12 7.97 9.83
C LYS A 87 -5.27 8.99 9.83
N GLU A 88 -4.96 10.28 10.00
CA GLU A 88 -5.96 11.36 9.95
C GLU A 88 -6.56 11.47 8.53
N LYS A 89 -5.72 11.42 7.48
CA LYS A 89 -6.16 11.36 6.09
C LYS A 89 -7.05 10.14 5.83
N THR A 90 -6.67 8.97 6.34
CA THR A 90 -7.50 7.76 6.23
C THR A 90 -8.89 7.97 6.83
N ARG A 91 -8.97 8.55 8.04
CA ARG A 91 -10.26 8.79 8.71
C ARG A 91 -11.15 9.75 7.91
N ALA A 92 -10.58 10.82 7.37
CA ALA A 92 -11.32 11.78 6.55
C ALA A 92 -11.88 11.10 5.28
N LEU A 93 -11.02 10.37 4.53
CA LEU A 93 -11.43 9.67 3.32
C LEU A 93 -12.50 8.59 3.57
N VAL A 94 -12.38 7.87 4.70
CA VAL A 94 -13.39 6.88 5.12
C VAL A 94 -14.70 7.56 5.50
N GLY A 95 -14.66 8.71 6.17
CA GLY A 95 -15.85 9.52 6.45
C GLY A 95 -16.58 9.95 5.17
N ASP A 96 -15.82 10.32 4.16
CA ASP A 96 -16.33 10.75 2.84
C ASP A 96 -16.66 9.57 1.89
N LYS A 97 -16.53 8.33 2.35
CA LYS A 97 -16.77 7.11 1.54
C LYS A 97 -15.96 7.08 0.23
N LYS A 98 -14.74 7.58 0.25
CA LYS A 98 -13.83 7.56 -0.91
C LYS A 98 -13.18 6.19 -1.09
N ASN A 99 -12.95 5.77 -2.33
CA ASN A 99 -12.12 4.62 -2.61
C ASN A 99 -10.67 4.89 -2.18
N ILE A 100 -10.05 3.94 -1.49
CA ILE A 100 -8.73 4.12 -0.90
C ILE A 100 -7.78 2.96 -1.22
N ILE A 101 -6.51 3.30 -1.42
CA ILE A 101 -5.40 2.34 -1.43
C ILE A 101 -4.54 2.60 -0.21
N ILE A 102 -4.36 1.59 0.63
CA ILE A 102 -3.45 1.63 1.78
C ILE A 102 -2.11 1.06 1.31
N ASP A 103 -1.19 1.93 0.90
CA ASP A 103 0.13 1.54 0.42
C ASP A 103 1.10 1.41 1.59
N GLY A 104 1.40 0.19 1.92
CA GLY A 104 2.32 -0.18 2.98
C GLY A 104 2.99 -1.52 2.69
N THR A 105 3.82 -1.98 3.61
CA THR A 105 4.48 -3.30 3.46
C THR A 105 3.59 -4.45 3.91
N ALA A 106 2.57 -4.18 4.73
CA ALA A 106 1.75 -5.20 5.38
C ALA A 106 2.57 -6.21 6.23
N GLY A 107 3.61 -5.73 6.92
CA GLY A 107 4.46 -6.60 7.75
C GLY A 107 3.76 -7.13 9.03
N SER A 108 2.68 -6.51 9.47
CA SER A 108 1.92 -6.92 10.67
C SER A 108 0.52 -7.42 10.32
N LEU A 109 0.33 -8.73 10.38
CA LEU A 109 -0.98 -9.35 10.16
C LEU A 109 -2.07 -8.78 11.07
N GLN A 110 -1.75 -8.56 12.35
CA GLN A 110 -2.71 -8.02 13.32
C GLN A 110 -3.19 -6.62 12.93
N ASN A 111 -2.28 -5.75 12.46
CA ASN A 111 -2.63 -4.41 12.04
C ASN A 111 -3.49 -4.42 10.77
N VAL A 112 -3.15 -5.28 9.80
CA VAL A 112 -3.95 -5.44 8.57
C VAL A 112 -5.34 -5.96 8.90
N ARG A 113 -5.46 -6.99 9.74
CA ARG A 113 -6.75 -7.54 10.18
C ARG A 113 -7.62 -6.47 10.82
N LYS A 114 -7.10 -5.74 11.81
CA LYS A 114 -7.84 -4.66 12.48
C LYS A 114 -8.25 -3.53 11.53
N ALA A 115 -7.40 -3.21 10.56
CA ALA A 115 -7.72 -2.18 9.57
C ALA A 115 -8.82 -2.67 8.60
N LYS A 116 -8.75 -3.92 8.16
CA LYS A 116 -9.77 -4.57 7.33
C LYS A 116 -11.12 -4.57 8.05
N GLU A 117 -11.19 -5.11 9.27
CA GLU A 117 -12.41 -5.14 10.09
C GLU A 117 -13.06 -3.76 10.22
N ARG A 118 -12.27 -2.72 10.56
CA ARG A 118 -12.78 -1.35 10.67
C ARG A 118 -13.32 -0.77 9.37
N LEU A 119 -12.72 -1.13 8.23
CA LEU A 119 -13.19 -0.68 6.92
C LEU A 119 -14.47 -1.40 6.51
N GLU A 120 -14.56 -2.70 6.79
CA GLU A 120 -15.78 -3.48 6.53
C GLU A 120 -16.95 -3.02 7.43
N ASP A 121 -16.69 -2.75 8.71
CA ASP A 121 -17.67 -2.12 9.62
C ASP A 121 -18.10 -0.73 9.12
N ALA A 122 -17.20 -0.01 8.44
CA ALA A 122 -17.54 1.24 7.78
C ALA A 122 -18.21 1.05 6.40
N GLY A 123 -18.52 -0.17 5.98
CA GLY A 123 -19.26 -0.49 4.76
C GLY A 123 -18.40 -0.58 3.49
N TYR A 124 -17.08 -0.74 3.63
CA TYR A 124 -16.17 -0.96 2.50
C TYR A 124 -16.12 -2.44 2.09
N ASP A 125 -15.97 -2.68 0.80
CA ASP A 125 -15.42 -3.95 0.34
C ASP A 125 -13.89 -3.83 0.33
N THR A 126 -13.20 -4.91 0.71
CA THR A 126 -11.76 -4.88 0.93
C THR A 126 -11.05 -5.93 0.08
N ALA A 127 -9.94 -5.56 -0.54
CA ALA A 127 -9.06 -6.48 -1.27
C ALA A 127 -7.59 -6.29 -0.85
N MET A 128 -6.76 -7.27 -1.16
CA MET A 128 -5.31 -7.15 -1.02
C MET A 128 -4.62 -7.45 -2.35
N ILE A 129 -3.70 -6.58 -2.76
CA ILE A 129 -2.74 -6.86 -3.83
C ILE A 129 -1.40 -7.19 -3.18
N TYR A 130 -1.00 -8.45 -3.29
CA TYR A 130 0.24 -8.98 -2.74
C TYR A 130 1.29 -9.05 -3.85
N VAL A 131 2.36 -8.25 -3.70
CA VAL A 131 3.47 -8.17 -4.65
C VAL A 131 4.64 -8.99 -4.13
N ASP A 132 4.83 -10.16 -4.73
CA ASP A 132 5.89 -11.11 -4.37
C ASP A 132 7.10 -10.93 -5.27
N VAL A 133 8.27 -10.81 -4.66
CA VAL A 133 9.57 -10.82 -5.35
C VAL A 133 10.61 -11.51 -4.45
N PRO A 134 11.61 -12.16 -5.01
CA PRO A 134 12.74 -12.68 -4.24
C PRO A 134 13.43 -11.61 -3.41
N LEU A 135 14.01 -12.01 -2.28
CA LEU A 135 14.68 -11.07 -1.36
C LEU A 135 15.78 -10.28 -2.06
N GLU A 136 16.62 -10.95 -2.84
CA GLU A 136 17.71 -10.35 -3.58
C GLU A 136 17.23 -9.27 -4.56
N VAL A 137 16.11 -9.49 -5.24
CA VAL A 137 15.49 -8.49 -6.13
C VAL A 137 14.98 -7.29 -5.33
N SER A 138 14.34 -7.54 -4.20
CA SER A 138 13.86 -6.51 -3.28
C SER A 138 15.01 -5.62 -2.78
N LEU A 139 16.11 -6.24 -2.34
CA LEU A 139 17.29 -5.53 -1.83
C LEU A 139 18.02 -4.76 -2.93
N ALA A 140 18.22 -5.35 -4.11
CA ALA A 140 18.86 -4.68 -5.25
C ALA A 140 18.09 -3.42 -5.66
N ARG A 141 16.77 -3.50 -5.79
CA ARG A 141 15.91 -2.35 -6.13
C ARG A 141 15.90 -1.27 -5.04
N ASN A 142 15.99 -1.67 -3.76
CA ASN A 142 16.09 -0.72 -2.65
C ASN A 142 17.42 0.06 -2.69
N VAL A 143 18.52 -0.60 -3.02
CA VAL A 143 19.83 0.05 -3.20
C VAL A 143 19.79 1.01 -4.39
N GLU A 144 19.26 0.57 -5.54
CA GLU A 144 19.19 1.39 -6.74
C GLU A 144 18.35 2.65 -6.55
N ARG A 145 17.21 2.52 -5.88
CA ARG A 145 16.39 3.69 -5.49
C ARG A 145 17.18 4.71 -4.67
N GLY A 146 18.02 4.24 -3.74
CA GLY A 146 18.89 5.12 -2.97
C GLY A 146 19.92 5.86 -3.82
N LYS A 147 20.51 5.21 -4.82
CA LYS A 147 21.45 5.84 -5.77
C LYS A 147 20.78 6.91 -6.63
N MET A 148 19.50 6.73 -6.96
CA MET A 148 18.69 7.71 -7.71
C MET A 148 18.17 8.87 -6.83
N GLY A 149 18.67 9.02 -5.60
CA GLY A 149 18.25 10.09 -4.68
C GLY A 149 16.92 9.87 -3.98
N GLY A 150 16.33 8.68 -4.11
CA GLY A 150 15.16 8.29 -3.36
C GLY A 150 15.51 7.76 -1.97
N ARG A 151 14.47 7.52 -1.17
CA ARG A 151 14.64 7.01 0.19
C ARG A 151 15.23 5.58 0.18
N LYS A 152 16.36 5.43 0.84
CA LYS A 152 17.03 4.15 1.05
C LYS A 152 16.69 3.60 2.44
N VAL A 153 16.28 2.35 2.49
CA VAL A 153 16.08 1.60 3.75
C VAL A 153 17.32 0.74 3.99
N LYS A 154 17.77 0.64 5.23
CA LYS A 154 18.86 -0.29 5.59
C LYS A 154 18.58 -1.71 5.08
N PRO A 155 19.56 -2.41 4.50
CA PRO A 155 19.36 -3.78 4.02
C PRO A 155 18.73 -4.70 5.05
N GLU A 156 19.20 -4.66 6.30
CA GLU A 156 18.71 -5.50 7.40
C GLU A 156 17.24 -5.18 7.76
N ARG A 157 16.82 -3.91 7.65
CA ARG A 157 15.43 -3.51 7.85
C ARG A 157 14.55 -3.91 6.65
N ALA A 158 15.08 -3.79 5.44
CA ALA A 158 14.40 -4.22 4.22
C ALA A 158 14.17 -5.74 4.24
N GLU A 159 15.18 -6.51 4.62
CA GLU A 159 15.08 -7.96 4.79
C GLU A 159 14.07 -8.35 5.87
N LYS A 160 14.15 -7.76 7.07
CA LYS A 160 13.15 -8.01 8.14
C LYS A 160 11.73 -7.70 7.70
N SER A 161 11.55 -6.60 6.95
CA SER A 161 10.25 -6.24 6.42
C SER A 161 9.77 -7.24 5.37
N TRP A 162 10.65 -7.69 4.47
CA TRP A 162 10.36 -8.72 3.47
C TRP A 162 9.99 -10.04 4.14
N GLN A 163 10.78 -10.50 5.14
CA GLN A 163 10.49 -11.72 5.90
C GLN A 163 9.14 -11.66 6.63
N ALA A 164 8.82 -10.51 7.25
CA ALA A 164 7.57 -10.32 7.96
C ALA A 164 6.34 -10.42 7.02
N VAL A 165 6.43 -9.86 5.83
CA VAL A 165 5.37 -9.95 4.82
C VAL A 165 5.22 -11.39 4.32
N ASN A 166 6.31 -12.03 3.95
CA ASN A 166 6.29 -13.39 3.40
C ASN A 166 5.80 -14.42 4.43
N LYS A 167 6.18 -14.29 5.70
CA LYS A 167 5.65 -15.12 6.79
C LYS A 167 4.12 -15.06 6.88
N ASN A 168 3.52 -13.94 6.52
CA ASN A 168 2.09 -13.70 6.65
C ASN A 168 1.30 -14.03 5.37
N LYS A 169 1.95 -14.41 4.25
CA LYS A 169 1.31 -14.63 2.94
C LYS A 169 0.10 -15.55 3.01
N GLY A 170 0.24 -16.74 3.59
CA GLY A 170 -0.88 -17.70 3.71
C GLY A 170 -2.01 -17.18 4.59
N ALA A 171 -1.69 -16.43 5.66
CA ALA A 171 -2.70 -15.79 6.49
C ALA A 171 -3.46 -14.70 5.75
N TYR A 172 -2.81 -13.94 4.86
CA TYR A 172 -3.46 -12.95 4.00
C TYR A 172 -4.36 -13.60 2.95
N GLN A 173 -3.93 -14.72 2.34
CA GLN A 173 -4.78 -15.50 1.44
C GLN A 173 -6.08 -15.92 2.13
N SER A 174 -5.98 -16.43 3.35
CA SER A 174 -7.16 -16.80 4.15
C SER A 174 -8.02 -15.61 4.56
N LEU A 175 -7.38 -14.47 4.89
CA LEU A 175 -8.07 -13.27 5.38
C LEU A 175 -8.86 -12.55 4.29
N PHE A 176 -8.36 -12.51 3.05
CA PHE A 176 -8.99 -11.83 1.93
C PHE A 176 -9.71 -12.78 0.95
N GLY A 177 -9.46 -14.08 1.03
CA GLY A 177 -10.15 -15.09 0.22
C GLY A 177 -10.06 -14.81 -1.28
N ASN A 178 -11.20 -14.65 -1.93
CA ASN A 178 -11.28 -14.37 -3.39
C ASN A 178 -10.78 -12.97 -3.78
N ASP A 179 -10.67 -12.06 -2.81
CA ASP A 179 -10.16 -10.69 -3.00
C ASP A 179 -8.66 -10.58 -2.66
N PHE A 180 -7.97 -11.71 -2.52
CA PHE A 180 -6.52 -11.77 -2.46
C PHE A 180 -5.96 -11.85 -3.89
N ILE A 181 -5.36 -10.77 -4.35
CA ILE A 181 -4.79 -10.62 -5.70
C ILE A 181 -3.28 -10.81 -5.60
N TYR A 182 -2.78 -11.89 -6.20
CA TYR A 182 -1.35 -12.21 -6.19
C TYR A 182 -0.66 -11.74 -7.46
N PHE A 183 0.52 -11.14 -7.31
CA PHE A 183 1.39 -10.74 -8.38
C PHE A 183 2.79 -11.33 -8.17
N ASP A 184 3.23 -12.17 -9.12
CA ASP A 184 4.61 -12.65 -9.18
C ASP A 184 5.50 -11.64 -9.90
N GLY A 185 6.21 -10.83 -9.12
CA GLY A 185 7.12 -9.81 -9.65
C GLY A 185 8.46 -10.38 -10.16
N ALA A 186 8.69 -11.70 -10.06
CA ALA A 186 9.83 -12.42 -10.60
C ALA A 186 9.48 -13.24 -11.86
N SER A 187 8.21 -13.35 -12.21
CA SER A 187 7.76 -14.06 -13.40
C SER A 187 8.49 -13.59 -14.67
N GLU A 188 8.86 -14.51 -15.53
CA GLU A 188 9.41 -14.20 -16.86
C GLU A 188 8.38 -13.51 -17.75
N ASN A 189 7.10 -13.83 -17.57
CA ASN A 189 5.99 -13.23 -18.32
C ASN A 189 5.27 -12.14 -17.51
N LYS A 190 5.96 -11.05 -17.24
CA LYS A 190 5.43 -9.92 -16.45
C LYS A 190 4.19 -9.26 -17.04
N GLU A 191 4.09 -9.21 -18.36
CA GLU A 191 2.92 -8.60 -19.04
C GLU A 191 1.65 -9.38 -18.73
N ASN A 192 1.69 -10.72 -18.80
CA ASN A 192 0.56 -11.56 -18.44
C ASN A 192 0.21 -11.43 -16.95
N GLU A 193 1.21 -11.38 -16.06
CA GLU A 193 0.98 -11.17 -14.64
C GLU A 193 0.27 -9.83 -14.36
N VAL A 194 0.74 -8.75 -14.98
CA VAL A 194 0.09 -7.43 -14.87
C VAL A 194 -1.33 -7.48 -15.43
N ALA A 195 -1.55 -8.12 -16.58
CA ALA A 195 -2.88 -8.26 -17.17
C ALA A 195 -3.85 -9.05 -16.25
N ASN A 196 -3.38 -10.14 -15.64
CA ASN A 196 -4.16 -10.94 -14.70
C ASN A 196 -4.57 -10.12 -13.47
N VAL A 197 -3.61 -9.38 -12.87
CA VAL A 197 -3.88 -8.48 -11.76
C VAL A 197 -4.87 -7.38 -12.16
N ALA A 198 -4.67 -6.75 -13.33
CA ALA A 198 -5.56 -5.71 -13.84
C ALA A 198 -6.99 -6.21 -14.02
N ASN A 199 -7.17 -7.42 -14.56
CA ASN A 199 -8.50 -8.03 -14.76
C ASN A 199 -9.18 -8.33 -13.41
N THR A 200 -8.43 -8.83 -12.43
CA THR A 200 -8.97 -9.11 -11.10
C THR A 200 -9.28 -7.83 -10.34
N TYR A 201 -8.42 -6.81 -10.43
CA TYR A 201 -8.66 -5.47 -9.92
C TYR A 201 -9.95 -4.88 -10.50
N LYS A 202 -10.12 -4.90 -11.84
CA LYS A 202 -11.32 -4.38 -12.51
C LYS A 202 -12.59 -5.09 -12.06
N ARG A 203 -12.56 -6.41 -11.85
CA ARG A 203 -13.72 -7.15 -11.31
C ARG A 203 -14.05 -6.70 -9.89
N PHE A 204 -13.05 -6.51 -9.04
CA PHE A 204 -13.24 -6.05 -7.66
C PHE A 204 -13.86 -4.66 -7.60
N ILE A 205 -13.41 -3.72 -8.42
CA ILE A 205 -13.96 -2.35 -8.41
C ILE A 205 -15.36 -2.27 -9.01
N ALA A 206 -15.73 -3.19 -9.91
CA ALA A 206 -17.04 -3.24 -10.55
C ALA A 206 -18.11 -4.01 -9.72
N SER A 207 -17.71 -4.72 -8.65
CA SER A 207 -18.63 -5.46 -7.75
C SER A 207 -19.37 -4.52 -6.72
#